data_c4784c0d4707114b2e3873b70463f2fb
#
_entry.id   c4784c0d4707114b2e3873b70463f2fb
#
_cell.length_a   1.000
_cell.length_b   1.000
_cell.length_c   1.000
_cell.angle_alpha   90.00
_cell.angle_beta   90.00
_cell.angle_gamma   90.00
#
_symmetry.space_group_name_H-M   'P 1'
#
loop_
_entity.id
_entity.type
_entity.pdbx_description
1 polymer ?
#
loop_
_entity_poly.entity_id
_entity_poly.type
_entity_poly.pdbx_seq_one_letter_code
_entity_poly.pdbx_strand_id
1 'polypeptide(L)'
;MWIKLLGICLVCVSCAGIGGGEALCLIGRRRFLEEVKRIAAGLRGEIGYTQAVLPLVLCRAGARGDGKAGKLFLVAGERLEANPECLFGRIWEAVLEEQGIRPMLGTEEWELMCRFGNSIGYLDLEMQQKTLALYLEELERAIEQLRREEPEKKRLCWGLGILGGLFLAVLLM
;
A
#
# COMPACT_ATOMS: atom_id res chain seq x y z
N MET A 1 45.26 -9.69 -10.17
CA MET A 1 44.29 -8.96 -11.01
C MET A 1 42.85 -9.52 -10.89
N TRP A 2 42.64 -10.81 -10.98
CA TRP A 2 41.32 -11.44 -10.92
C TRP A 2 40.57 -11.19 -9.60
N ILE A 3 41.23 -11.17 -8.44
CA ILE A 3 40.64 -10.92 -7.13
C ILE A 3 40.11 -9.49 -7.03
N LYS A 4 40.79 -8.50 -7.62
CA LYS A 4 40.32 -7.11 -7.67
C LYS A 4 39.07 -6.95 -8.52
N LEU A 5 39.03 -7.63 -9.69
CA LEU A 5 37.85 -7.66 -10.55
C LEU A 5 36.64 -8.30 -9.86
N LEU A 6 36.87 -9.39 -9.12
CA LEU A 6 35.82 -10.09 -8.37
C LEU A 6 35.28 -9.22 -7.24
N GLY A 7 36.11 -8.45 -6.53
CA GLY A 7 35.70 -7.49 -5.51
C GLY A 7 34.84 -6.36 -6.07
N ILE A 8 35.22 -5.78 -7.20
CA ILE A 8 34.45 -4.73 -7.89
C ILE A 8 33.07 -5.26 -8.31
N CYS A 9 33.03 -6.45 -8.90
CA CYS A 9 31.78 -7.09 -9.32
C CYS A 9 30.82 -7.33 -8.13
N LEU A 10 31.36 -7.81 -7.01
CA LEU A 10 30.59 -8.10 -5.79
C LEU A 10 29.98 -6.83 -5.18
N VAL A 11 30.73 -5.73 -5.16
CA VAL A 11 30.22 -4.43 -4.68
C VAL A 11 29.16 -3.87 -5.62
N CYS A 12 29.35 -3.94 -6.93
CA CYS A 12 28.35 -3.49 -7.90
C CYS A 12 27.04 -4.29 -7.77
N VAL A 13 27.11 -5.61 -7.59
CA VAL A 13 25.94 -6.47 -7.39
C VAL A 13 25.24 -6.15 -6.06
N SER A 14 25.99 -5.91 -4.99
CA SER A 14 25.42 -5.56 -3.68
C SER A 14 24.70 -4.21 -3.73
N CYS A 15 25.30 -3.19 -4.34
CA CYS A 15 24.66 -1.87 -4.50
C CYS A 15 23.42 -1.93 -5.40
N ALA A 16 23.48 -2.70 -6.48
CA ALA A 16 22.32 -2.92 -7.34
C ALA A 16 21.21 -3.70 -6.64
N GLY A 17 21.54 -4.66 -5.77
CA GLY A 17 20.59 -5.44 -4.98
C GLY A 17 19.82 -4.58 -3.96
N ILE A 18 20.52 -3.72 -3.23
CA ILE A 18 19.90 -2.82 -2.24
C ILE A 18 18.95 -1.82 -2.94
N GLY A 19 19.42 -1.17 -4.00
CA GLY A 19 18.60 -0.23 -4.76
C GLY A 19 17.40 -0.87 -5.47
N GLY A 20 17.56 -2.11 -5.95
CA GLY A 20 16.46 -2.89 -6.53
C GLY A 20 15.37 -3.26 -5.51
N GLY A 21 15.76 -3.57 -4.27
CA GLY A 21 14.85 -3.92 -3.19
C GLY A 21 13.91 -2.77 -2.81
N GLU A 22 14.44 -1.56 -2.66
CA GLU A 22 13.61 -0.37 -2.38
C GLU A 22 12.62 -0.04 -3.51
N ALA A 23 13.06 -0.17 -4.77
CA ALA A 23 12.18 0.07 -5.91
C ALA A 23 11.04 -0.97 -5.98
N LEU A 24 11.31 -2.23 -5.67
CA LEU A 24 10.28 -3.29 -5.60
C LEU A 24 9.31 -3.04 -4.45
N CYS A 25 9.79 -2.56 -3.31
CA CYS A 25 8.96 -2.19 -2.17
C CYS A 25 7.98 -1.07 -2.53
N LEU A 26 8.45 -0.01 -3.20
CA LEU A 26 7.60 1.09 -3.66
C LEU A 26 6.54 0.64 -4.66
N ILE A 27 6.90 -0.22 -5.61
CA ILE A 27 5.95 -0.79 -6.58
C ILE A 27 4.89 -1.62 -5.85
N GLY A 28 5.28 -2.45 -4.89
CA GLY A 28 4.37 -3.25 -4.08
C GLY A 28 3.40 -2.39 -3.28
N ARG A 29 3.91 -1.32 -2.67
CA ARG A 29 3.16 -0.32 -1.91
C ARG A 29 2.14 0.41 -2.79
N ARG A 30 2.56 0.90 -3.95
CA ARG A 30 1.67 1.54 -4.93
C ARG A 30 0.57 0.60 -5.40
N ARG A 31 0.90 -0.64 -5.80
CA ARG A 31 -0.08 -1.64 -6.23
C ARG A 31 -1.11 -1.96 -5.15
N PHE A 32 -0.68 -2.06 -3.91
CA PHE A 32 -1.58 -2.27 -2.79
C PHE A 32 -2.58 -1.11 -2.64
N LEU A 33 -2.13 0.15 -2.70
CA LEU A 33 -3.01 1.32 -2.61
C LEU A 33 -3.94 1.44 -3.82
N GLU A 34 -3.46 1.13 -5.04
CA GLU A 34 -4.30 1.08 -6.24
C GLU A 34 -5.43 0.06 -6.09
N GLU A 35 -5.15 -1.10 -5.50
CA GLU A 35 -6.14 -2.13 -5.23
C GLU A 35 -7.13 -1.70 -4.15
N VAL A 36 -6.65 -1.11 -3.04
CA VAL A 36 -7.50 -0.53 -2.00
C VAL A 36 -8.45 0.52 -2.61
N LYS A 37 -7.92 1.39 -3.48
CA LYS A 37 -8.73 2.40 -4.18
C LYS A 37 -9.82 1.76 -5.04
N ARG A 38 -9.48 0.69 -5.79
CA ARG A 38 -10.44 -0.05 -6.62
C ARG A 38 -11.56 -0.64 -5.78
N ILE A 39 -11.22 -1.27 -4.65
CA ILE A 39 -12.20 -1.86 -3.73
C ILE A 39 -13.07 -0.77 -3.08
N ALA A 40 -12.48 0.32 -2.59
CA ALA A 40 -13.20 1.42 -1.96
C ALA A 40 -14.15 2.14 -2.94
N ALA A 41 -13.76 2.27 -4.21
CA ALA A 41 -14.65 2.80 -5.27
C ALA A 41 -15.85 1.89 -5.52
N GLY A 42 -15.64 0.56 -5.52
CA GLY A 42 -16.71 -0.43 -5.59
C GLY A 42 -17.68 -0.35 -4.41
N LEU A 43 -17.13 -0.22 -3.19
CA LEU A 43 -17.89 0.00 -1.94
C LEU A 43 -18.81 1.22 -2.06
N ARG A 44 -18.28 2.34 -2.53
CA ARG A 44 -19.07 3.56 -2.73
C ARG A 44 -20.27 3.33 -3.66
N GLY A 45 -20.07 2.58 -4.74
CA GLY A 45 -21.13 2.22 -5.67
C GLY A 45 -22.19 1.33 -5.01
N GLU A 46 -21.80 0.29 -4.29
CA GLU A 46 -22.73 -0.65 -3.64
C GLU A 46 -23.51 0.00 -2.51
N ILE A 47 -22.87 0.79 -1.64
CA ILE A 47 -23.55 1.52 -0.55
C ILE A 47 -24.60 2.46 -1.11
N GLY A 48 -24.31 3.15 -2.23
CA GLY A 48 -25.25 4.06 -2.87
C GLY A 48 -26.47 3.38 -3.50
N TYR A 49 -26.32 2.16 -3.98
CA TYR A 49 -27.35 1.48 -4.76
C TYR A 49 -28.22 0.52 -3.96
N THR A 50 -27.66 -0.22 -3.00
CA THR A 50 -28.34 -1.38 -2.40
C THR A 50 -28.80 -1.18 -0.97
N GLN A 51 -28.44 -0.09 -0.30
CA GLN A 51 -28.68 0.12 1.15
C GLN A 51 -28.26 -1.12 1.99
N ALA A 52 -27.31 -1.90 1.48
CA ALA A 52 -26.86 -3.12 2.12
C ALA A 52 -26.05 -2.80 3.37
N VAL A 53 -26.12 -3.66 4.38
CA VAL A 53 -25.36 -3.53 5.61
C VAL A 53 -23.86 -3.62 5.34
N LEU A 54 -23.09 -2.80 6.01
CA LEU A 54 -21.64 -2.63 5.80
C LEU A 54 -20.85 -3.95 5.77
N PRO A 55 -21.07 -4.94 6.68
CA PRO A 55 -20.35 -6.20 6.65
C PRO A 55 -20.47 -6.94 5.31
N LEU A 56 -21.69 -7.02 4.79
CA LEU A 56 -21.96 -7.72 3.53
C LEU A 56 -21.28 -7.05 2.33
N VAL A 57 -21.29 -5.72 2.31
CA VAL A 57 -20.64 -4.95 1.23
C VAL A 57 -19.11 -5.10 1.29
N LEU A 58 -18.52 -5.10 2.49
CA LEU A 58 -17.11 -5.35 2.70
C LEU A 58 -16.70 -6.75 2.23
N CYS A 59 -17.46 -7.78 2.62
CA CYS A 59 -17.19 -9.16 2.19
C CYS A 59 -17.27 -9.32 0.67
N ARG A 60 -18.29 -8.75 0.03
CA ARG A 60 -18.43 -8.79 -1.43
C ARG A 60 -17.31 -8.05 -2.16
N ALA A 61 -16.96 -6.87 -1.67
CA ALA A 61 -15.91 -6.06 -2.24
C ALA A 61 -14.54 -6.73 -2.06
N GLY A 62 -14.27 -7.31 -0.89
CA GLY A 62 -13.06 -8.07 -0.60
C GLY A 62 -12.93 -9.34 -1.45
N ALA A 63 -14.04 -10.08 -1.64
CA ALA A 63 -14.06 -11.29 -2.48
C ALA A 63 -13.78 -11.00 -3.97
N ARG A 64 -14.06 -9.79 -4.46
CA ARG A 64 -13.72 -9.34 -5.82
C ARG A 64 -12.33 -8.72 -5.90
N GLY A 65 -11.74 -8.41 -4.75
CA GLY A 65 -10.41 -7.81 -4.63
C GLY A 65 -9.31 -8.84 -4.74
N ASP A 66 -8.15 -8.41 -5.24
CA ASP A 66 -6.98 -9.25 -5.38
C ASP A 66 -5.98 -9.07 -4.23
N GLY A 67 -5.18 -10.08 -3.99
CA GLY A 67 -4.02 -10.03 -3.11
C GLY A 67 -4.34 -9.66 -1.65
N LYS A 68 -3.44 -8.89 -1.03
CA LYS A 68 -3.56 -8.50 0.37
C LYS A 68 -4.72 -7.54 0.63
N ALA A 69 -5.02 -6.66 -0.33
CA ALA A 69 -6.11 -5.70 -0.18
C ALA A 69 -7.47 -6.41 -0.16
N GLY A 70 -7.72 -7.32 -1.10
CA GLY A 70 -8.96 -8.12 -1.11
C GLY A 70 -9.16 -8.88 0.19
N LYS A 71 -8.10 -9.57 0.66
CA LYS A 71 -8.13 -10.30 1.93
C LYS A 71 -8.41 -9.41 3.13
N LEU A 72 -7.82 -8.20 3.16
CA LEU A 72 -8.04 -7.21 4.22
C LEU A 72 -9.53 -6.86 4.36
N PHE A 73 -10.17 -6.49 3.25
CA PHE A 73 -11.60 -6.13 3.26
C PHE A 73 -12.51 -7.32 3.58
N LEU A 74 -12.20 -8.51 3.09
CA LEU A 74 -12.95 -9.72 3.37
C LEU A 74 -12.92 -10.05 4.87
N VAL A 75 -11.73 -10.13 5.46
CA VAL A 75 -11.56 -10.44 6.89
C VAL A 75 -12.19 -9.37 7.78
N ALA A 76 -12.09 -8.09 7.39
CA ALA A 76 -12.73 -7.00 8.12
C ALA A 76 -14.27 -7.12 8.08
N GLY A 77 -14.84 -7.51 6.93
CA GLY A 77 -16.28 -7.76 6.79
C GLY A 77 -16.76 -8.92 7.62
N GLU A 78 -16.07 -10.06 7.57
CA GLU A 78 -16.38 -11.26 8.37
C GLU A 78 -16.32 -10.98 9.88
N ARG A 79 -15.31 -10.24 10.33
CA ARG A 79 -15.20 -9.87 11.75
C ARG A 79 -16.27 -8.90 12.20
N LEU A 80 -16.65 -7.97 11.36
CA LEU A 80 -17.72 -7.03 11.66
C LEU A 80 -19.09 -7.75 11.74
N GLU A 81 -19.31 -8.74 10.89
CA GLU A 81 -20.50 -9.59 10.92
C GLU A 81 -20.56 -10.42 12.22
N ALA A 82 -19.41 -10.98 12.63
CA ALA A 82 -19.31 -11.76 13.86
C ALA A 82 -19.40 -10.91 15.14
N ASN A 83 -19.07 -9.62 15.08
CA ASN A 83 -19.03 -8.72 16.22
C ASN A 83 -19.71 -7.37 15.91
N PRO A 84 -21.03 -7.35 15.73
CA PRO A 84 -21.76 -6.15 15.30
C PRO A 84 -21.74 -5.02 16.33
N GLU A 85 -21.43 -5.33 17.58
CA GLU A 85 -21.30 -4.35 18.69
C GLU A 85 -19.95 -3.59 18.65
N CYS A 86 -18.95 -4.13 17.92
CA CYS A 86 -17.64 -3.52 17.85
C CYS A 86 -17.62 -2.38 16.83
N LEU A 87 -16.88 -1.33 17.19
CA LEU A 87 -16.63 -0.23 16.27
C LEU A 87 -15.82 -0.71 15.07
N PHE A 88 -16.28 -0.44 13.86
CA PHE A 88 -15.59 -0.85 12.64
C PHE A 88 -14.12 -0.39 12.61
N GLY A 89 -13.83 0.84 13.06
CA GLY A 89 -12.46 1.36 13.13
C GLY A 89 -11.51 0.47 13.93
N ARG A 90 -11.94 -0.07 15.06
CA ARG A 90 -11.12 -1.00 15.86
C ARG A 90 -10.89 -2.34 15.17
N ILE A 91 -11.93 -2.89 14.54
CA ILE A 91 -11.82 -4.12 13.76
C ILE A 91 -10.83 -3.91 12.60
N TRP A 92 -10.98 -2.79 11.90
CA TRP A 92 -10.15 -2.43 10.76
C TRP A 92 -8.66 -2.31 11.13
N GLU A 93 -8.34 -1.55 12.18
CA GLU A 93 -6.96 -1.40 12.67
C GLU A 93 -6.35 -2.73 13.08
N ALA A 94 -7.10 -3.56 13.82
CA ALA A 94 -6.63 -4.89 14.22
C ALA A 94 -6.32 -5.77 13.00
N VAL A 95 -7.19 -5.76 11.98
CA VAL A 95 -6.97 -6.53 10.74
C VAL A 95 -5.79 -5.99 9.94
N LEU A 96 -5.59 -4.67 9.88
CA LEU A 96 -4.42 -4.05 9.24
C LEU A 96 -3.11 -4.53 9.87
N GLU A 97 -3.04 -4.58 11.20
CA GLU A 97 -1.86 -5.03 11.94
C GLU A 97 -1.61 -6.52 11.75
N GLU A 98 -2.63 -7.36 11.91
CA GLU A 98 -2.53 -8.82 11.76
C GLU A 98 -2.16 -9.27 10.35
N GLN A 99 -2.62 -8.56 9.32
CA GLN A 99 -2.26 -8.85 7.93
C GLN A 99 -0.86 -8.33 7.56
N GLY A 100 -0.14 -7.71 8.50
CA GLY A 100 1.21 -7.19 8.28
C GLY A 100 1.26 -6.09 7.22
N ILE A 101 0.27 -5.20 7.23
CA ILE A 101 0.18 -4.09 6.28
C ILE A 101 1.09 -2.94 6.70
N ARG A 102 1.23 -2.68 8.02
CA ARG A 102 2.02 -1.58 8.56
C ARG A 102 3.46 -1.48 8.01
N PRO A 103 4.28 -2.56 7.98
CA PRO A 103 5.63 -2.48 7.44
C PRO A 103 5.70 -2.24 5.92
N MET A 104 4.59 -2.41 5.20
CA MET A 104 4.50 -2.14 3.77
C MET A 104 4.27 -0.67 3.44
N LEU A 105 3.67 0.09 4.36
CA LEU A 105 3.21 1.46 4.15
C LEU A 105 4.13 2.47 4.81
N GLY A 106 4.16 3.69 4.29
CA GLY A 106 4.72 4.84 4.99
C GLY A 106 3.76 5.37 6.04
N THR A 107 4.23 6.34 6.82
CA THR A 107 3.44 6.92 7.90
C THR A 107 2.15 7.55 7.39
N GLU A 108 2.22 8.32 6.32
CA GLU A 108 1.05 9.01 5.75
C GLU A 108 0.00 8.05 5.21
N GLU A 109 0.43 7.00 4.50
CA GLU A 109 -0.49 6.00 3.97
C GLU A 109 -1.08 5.13 5.08
N TRP A 110 -0.32 4.84 6.13
CA TRP A 110 -0.83 4.15 7.31
C TRP A 110 -1.95 4.96 7.97
N GLU A 111 -1.72 6.24 8.21
CA GLU A 111 -2.74 7.13 8.77
C GLU A 111 -3.99 7.22 7.88
N LEU A 112 -3.78 7.25 6.56
CA LEU A 112 -4.88 7.22 5.58
C LEU A 112 -5.69 5.93 5.70
N MET A 113 -5.03 4.77 5.84
CA MET A 113 -5.71 3.48 6.04
C MET A 113 -6.48 3.43 7.36
N CYS A 114 -5.92 3.93 8.46
CA CYS A 114 -6.62 3.99 9.76
C CYS A 114 -7.84 4.92 9.70
N ARG A 115 -7.73 6.08 9.04
CA ARG A 115 -8.86 7.01 8.86
C ARG A 115 -10.04 6.39 8.12
N PHE A 116 -9.79 5.52 7.15
CA PHE A 116 -10.86 4.79 6.46
C PHE A 116 -11.77 4.05 7.42
N GLY A 117 -11.21 3.24 8.33
CA GLY A 117 -11.98 2.49 9.31
C GLY A 117 -12.79 3.37 10.26
N ASN A 118 -12.18 4.47 10.72
CA ASN A 118 -12.83 5.40 11.64
C ASN A 118 -13.92 6.24 10.99
N SER A 119 -13.85 6.45 9.68
CA SER A 119 -14.77 7.33 8.97
C SER A 119 -16.07 6.65 8.51
N ILE A 120 -16.05 5.34 8.26
CA ILE A 120 -17.18 4.64 7.63
C ILE A 120 -18.18 4.08 8.66
N GLY A 121 -17.75 3.80 9.88
CA GLY A 121 -18.58 3.07 10.87
C GLY A 121 -19.76 3.83 11.50
N TYR A 122 -19.83 5.15 11.36
CA TYR A 122 -20.77 5.99 12.13
C TYR A 122 -21.68 6.90 11.31
N LEU A 123 -21.57 6.90 9.99
CA LEU A 123 -22.15 7.95 9.17
C LEU A 123 -23.47 7.52 8.55
N ASP A 124 -24.39 8.45 8.46
CA ASP A 124 -25.55 8.38 7.58
C ASP A 124 -25.11 8.16 6.12
N LEU A 125 -25.99 7.54 5.32
CA LEU A 125 -25.70 7.10 3.95
C LEU A 125 -25.08 8.21 3.08
N GLU A 126 -25.63 9.42 3.16
CA GLU A 126 -25.13 10.56 2.37
C GLU A 126 -23.74 10.99 2.82
N MET A 127 -23.51 11.01 4.12
CA MET A 127 -22.23 11.34 4.70
C MET A 127 -21.17 10.25 4.40
N GLN A 128 -21.54 8.97 4.41
CA GLN A 128 -20.65 7.87 4.00
C GLN A 128 -20.19 8.04 2.56
N GLN A 129 -21.09 8.39 1.64
CA GLN A 129 -20.71 8.62 0.25
C GLN A 129 -19.77 9.80 0.05
N LYS A 130 -19.99 10.90 0.77
CA LYS A 130 -19.09 12.07 0.74
C LYS A 130 -17.72 11.74 1.32
N THR A 131 -17.69 11.04 2.45
CA THR A 131 -16.45 10.63 3.09
C THR A 131 -15.64 9.67 2.23
N LEU A 132 -16.31 8.68 1.60
CA LEU A 132 -15.65 7.79 0.65
C LEU A 132 -15.12 8.52 -0.59
N ALA A 133 -15.82 9.56 -1.06
CA ALA A 133 -15.34 10.36 -2.17
C ALA A 133 -14.03 11.09 -1.81
N LEU A 134 -14.00 11.75 -0.65
CA LEU A 134 -12.79 12.42 -0.14
C LEU A 134 -11.64 11.43 0.08
N TYR A 135 -11.94 10.27 0.66
CA TYR A 135 -10.95 9.22 0.87
C TYR A 135 -10.34 8.74 -0.46
N LEU A 136 -11.15 8.56 -1.50
CA LEU A 136 -10.67 8.18 -2.82
C LEU A 136 -9.77 9.24 -3.45
N GLU A 137 -10.05 10.53 -3.24
CA GLU A 137 -9.18 11.62 -3.67
C GLU A 137 -7.84 11.63 -2.92
N GLU A 138 -7.85 11.39 -1.61
CA GLU A 138 -6.64 11.28 -0.81
C GLU A 138 -5.79 10.07 -1.23
N LEU A 139 -6.42 8.91 -1.49
CA LEU A 139 -5.74 7.75 -2.05
C LEU A 139 -5.11 8.03 -3.42
N GLU A 140 -5.82 8.73 -4.30
CA GLU A 140 -5.27 9.12 -5.61
C GLU A 140 -4.01 9.95 -5.46
N ARG A 141 -4.03 10.97 -4.58
CA ARG A 141 -2.87 11.82 -4.31
C ARG A 141 -1.69 11.01 -3.78
N ALA A 142 -1.92 10.10 -2.83
CA ALA A 142 -0.88 9.22 -2.30
C ALA A 142 -0.29 8.30 -3.38
N ILE A 143 -1.13 7.72 -4.25
CA ILE A 143 -0.71 6.89 -5.37
C ILE A 143 0.11 7.71 -6.39
N GLU A 144 -0.33 8.92 -6.72
CA GLU A 144 0.40 9.80 -7.63
C GLU A 144 1.76 10.23 -7.07
N GLN A 145 1.85 10.49 -5.77
CA GLN A 145 3.10 10.79 -5.10
C GLN A 145 4.07 9.62 -5.23
N LEU A 146 3.65 8.40 -4.91
CA LEU A 146 4.46 7.19 -5.08
C LEU A 146 4.89 6.99 -6.54
N ARG A 147 4.01 7.27 -7.50
CA ARG A 147 4.33 7.18 -8.93
C ARG A 147 5.40 8.17 -9.37
N ARG A 148 5.46 9.34 -8.75
CA ARG A 148 6.52 10.34 -9.01
C ARG A 148 7.85 9.96 -8.35
N GLU A 149 7.81 9.43 -7.14
CA GLU A 149 9.01 9.01 -6.40
C GLU A 149 9.72 7.78 -7.01
N GLU A 150 8.95 6.87 -7.63
CA GLU A 150 9.46 5.61 -8.19
C GLU A 150 10.60 5.80 -9.22
N PRO A 151 10.49 6.67 -10.24
CA PRO A 151 11.55 6.88 -11.22
C PRO A 151 12.76 7.62 -10.64
N GLU A 152 12.55 8.54 -9.69
CA GLU A 152 13.64 9.31 -9.06
C GLU A 152 14.52 8.39 -8.22
N LYS A 153 13.93 7.54 -7.38
CA LYS A 153 14.66 6.57 -6.56
C LYS A 153 15.41 5.55 -7.42
N LYS A 154 14.79 5.06 -8.50
CA LYS A 154 15.50 4.19 -9.47
C LYS A 154 16.73 4.87 -10.07
N ARG A 155 16.62 6.11 -10.52
CA ARG A 155 17.76 6.87 -11.09
C ARG A 155 18.88 7.10 -10.06
N LEU A 156 18.50 7.42 -8.83
CA LEU A 156 19.47 7.64 -7.75
C LEU A 156 20.24 6.36 -7.42
N CYS A 157 19.55 5.24 -7.27
CA CYS A 157 20.16 3.94 -7.00
C CYS A 157 21.10 3.49 -8.12
N TRP A 158 20.71 3.65 -9.38
CA TRP A 158 21.56 3.34 -10.53
C TRP A 158 22.76 4.27 -10.61
N GLY A 159 22.58 5.58 -10.39
CA GLY A 159 23.66 6.57 -10.39
C GLY A 159 24.69 6.31 -9.31
N LEU A 160 24.24 6.04 -8.08
CA LEU A 160 25.14 5.70 -6.96
C LEU A 160 25.87 4.37 -7.16
N GLY A 161 25.20 3.39 -7.73
CA GLY A 161 25.83 2.10 -8.05
C GLY A 161 26.96 2.23 -9.09
N ILE A 162 26.72 2.99 -10.17
CA ILE A 162 27.70 3.22 -11.23
C ILE A 162 28.87 4.10 -10.71
N LEU A 163 28.59 5.20 -10.03
CA LEU A 163 29.62 6.08 -9.48
C LEU A 163 30.44 5.39 -8.40
N GLY A 164 29.82 4.64 -7.50
CA GLY A 164 30.52 3.86 -6.47
C GLY A 164 31.40 2.76 -7.07
N GLY A 165 30.92 2.06 -8.09
CA GLY A 165 31.70 1.07 -8.83
C GLY A 165 32.93 1.66 -9.54
N LEU A 166 32.74 2.83 -10.19
CA LEU A 166 33.80 3.55 -10.88
C LEU A 166 34.85 4.10 -9.90
N PHE A 167 34.44 4.64 -8.77
CA PHE A 167 35.32 5.14 -7.71
C PHE A 167 36.16 4.02 -7.13
N LEU A 168 35.55 2.86 -6.83
CA LEU A 168 36.30 1.69 -6.35
C LEU A 168 37.25 1.12 -7.40
N ALA A 169 36.86 1.14 -8.67
CA ALA A 169 37.76 0.71 -9.75
C ALA A 169 39.02 1.57 -9.83
N VAL A 170 38.86 2.91 -9.70
CA VAL A 170 40.00 3.86 -9.71
C VAL A 170 40.87 3.69 -8.46
N LEU A 171 40.27 3.44 -7.29
CA LEU A 171 41.03 3.30 -6.02
C LEU A 171 41.81 2.00 -5.93
N LEU A 172 41.37 0.96 -6.65
CA LEU A 172 42.03 -0.35 -6.71
C LEU A 172 43.06 -0.48 -7.87
N MET A 173 43.08 0.49 -8.77
CA MET A 173 44.03 0.55 -9.88
C MET A 173 45.38 1.12 -9.44
#